data_85d4559d24234c7a9cb77045312b77bc
#
_entry.id   85d4559d24234c7a9cb77045312b77bc
#
_cell.length_a   1.000
_cell.length_b   1.000
_cell.length_c   1.000
_cell.angle_alpha   90.00
_cell.angle_beta   90.00
_cell.angle_gamma   90.00
#
_symmetry.space_group_name_H-M   'P 1'
#
loop_
_entity.id
_entity.type
_entity.pdbx_description
1 polymer ?
#
loop_
_entity_poly.entity_id
_entity_poly.type
_entity_poly.pdbx_seq_one_letter_code
_entity_poly.pdbx_strand_id
1 'polypeptide(L)'
;QQERPEKTEGYDGFYHLTGMNGTVEEATLSYIIRDHDRNTFEQRKQTMLQAAQVINEKYGEGTATAIVKDQYYNMRSQLEDKPHVTDIAQRAITEACGFCHVVPIRGGTDGAQLSFKGLPCPNIFAGGLNFHGRHEFVSIQNMQKAMMTVVNICRITAEQA
;
A
#
# COMPACT_ATOMS: atom_id res chain seq x y z
N GLN A 1 1.89 -5.50 20.96
CA GLN A 1 2.24 -5.58 19.54
C GLN A 1 2.99 -4.31 19.14
N GLN A 2 4.26 -4.41 18.73
CA GLN A 2 5.09 -3.24 18.39
C GLN A 2 5.02 -2.90 16.90
N GLU A 3 4.78 -3.87 16.04
CA GLU A 3 4.73 -3.72 14.59
C GLU A 3 3.31 -3.43 14.10
N ARG A 4 2.81 -2.25 14.40
CA ARG A 4 1.51 -1.74 13.96
C ARG A 4 1.68 -0.37 13.30
N PRO A 5 0.72 0.10 12.47
CA PRO A 5 0.87 1.32 11.67
C PRO A 5 1.36 2.55 12.43
N GLU A 6 0.91 2.71 13.68
CA GLU A 6 1.25 3.88 14.51
C GLU A 6 2.66 3.83 15.10
N LYS A 7 3.37 2.70 14.96
CA LYS A 7 4.72 2.47 15.52
C LYS A 7 5.76 2.09 14.48
N THR A 8 5.39 2.14 13.23
CA THR A 8 6.24 1.81 12.09
C THR A 8 6.14 2.91 11.04
N GLU A 9 7.19 3.15 10.28
CA GLU A 9 7.26 4.22 9.28
C GLU A 9 8.00 3.77 8.01
N GLY A 10 7.93 4.59 6.98
CA GLY A 10 8.68 4.38 5.73
C GLY A 10 8.42 3.02 5.12
N TYR A 11 9.46 2.20 5.06
CA TYR A 11 9.43 0.85 4.48
C TYR A 11 9.16 -0.27 5.50
N ASP A 12 8.93 0.07 6.76
CA ASP A 12 8.63 -0.93 7.78
C ASP A 12 7.30 -1.64 7.48
N GLY A 13 7.30 -2.96 7.61
CA GLY A 13 6.08 -3.75 7.55
C GLY A 13 5.28 -3.68 8.85
N PHE A 14 4.01 -4.06 8.80
CA PHE A 14 3.13 -4.02 9.96
C PHE A 14 1.98 -5.03 9.90
N TYR A 15 1.40 -5.28 11.07
CA TYR A 15 0.12 -5.94 11.24
C TYR A 15 -0.91 -4.91 11.70
N HIS A 16 -2.03 -4.80 11.01
CA HIS A 16 -3.11 -3.89 11.37
C HIS A 16 -4.40 -4.66 11.62
N LEU A 17 -4.86 -4.66 12.87
CA LEU A 17 -6.18 -5.18 13.22
C LEU A 17 -7.23 -4.18 12.72
N THR A 18 -7.99 -4.57 11.70
CA THR A 18 -9.01 -3.73 11.07
C THR A 18 -10.42 -3.99 11.58
N GLY A 19 -10.64 -5.12 12.21
CA GLY A 19 -11.94 -5.45 12.77
C GLY A 19 -11.86 -6.59 13.77
N MET A 20 -12.75 -6.54 14.75
CA MET A 20 -12.98 -7.58 15.73
C MET A 20 -14.48 -7.71 15.95
N ASN A 21 -14.98 -8.93 15.85
CA ASN A 21 -16.35 -9.27 16.17
C ASN A 21 -16.37 -10.59 16.93
N GLY A 22 -17.24 -10.72 17.92
CA GLY A 22 -17.28 -11.95 18.69
C GLY A 22 -18.35 -11.98 19.75
N THR A 23 -18.57 -13.18 20.24
CA THR A 23 -19.38 -13.54 21.40
C THR A 23 -18.49 -14.19 22.44
N VAL A 24 -19.09 -14.76 23.50
CA VAL A 24 -18.36 -15.56 24.49
C VAL A 24 -17.79 -16.85 23.88
N GLU A 25 -18.45 -17.37 22.85
CA GLU A 25 -18.16 -18.67 22.26
C GLU A 25 -17.27 -18.58 21.02
N GLU A 26 -17.37 -17.48 20.25
CA GLU A 26 -16.65 -17.34 18.98
C GLU A 26 -16.19 -15.90 18.78
N ALA A 27 -15.01 -15.71 18.20
CA ALA A 27 -14.50 -14.41 17.81
C ALA A 27 -13.79 -14.46 16.47
N THR A 28 -14.02 -13.42 15.65
CA THR A 28 -13.33 -13.20 14.37
C THR A 28 -12.49 -11.95 14.46
N LEU A 29 -11.22 -12.07 14.10
CA LEU A 29 -10.26 -10.97 14.01
C LEU A 29 -9.84 -10.79 12.54
N SER A 30 -10.00 -9.58 12.02
CA SER A 30 -9.59 -9.23 10.66
C SER A 30 -8.31 -8.42 10.71
N TYR A 31 -7.28 -8.90 9.99
CA TYR A 31 -5.97 -8.24 9.91
C TYR A 31 -5.61 -7.88 8.48
N ILE A 32 -4.92 -6.77 8.32
CA ILE A 32 -4.12 -6.46 7.12
C ILE A 32 -2.66 -6.63 7.49
N ILE A 33 -1.91 -7.34 6.65
CA ILE A 33 -0.46 -7.47 6.74
C ILE A 33 0.13 -6.68 5.57
N ARG A 34 1.12 -5.84 5.84
CA ARG A 34 1.84 -5.07 4.83
C ARG A 34 3.34 -5.18 5.06
N ASP A 35 4.08 -5.29 3.99
CA ASP A 35 5.53 -5.18 3.97
C ASP A 35 5.98 -4.81 2.55
N HIS A 36 7.08 -4.08 2.43
CA HIS A 36 7.67 -3.73 1.14
C HIS A 36 8.62 -4.81 0.65
N ASP A 37 9.26 -5.56 1.55
CA ASP A 37 10.11 -6.70 1.23
C ASP A 37 9.27 -7.99 1.17
N ARG A 38 9.48 -8.78 0.11
CA ARG A 38 8.71 -10.00 -0.12
C ARG A 38 9.02 -11.09 0.91
N ASN A 39 10.27 -11.23 1.33
CA ASN A 39 10.67 -12.29 2.26
C ASN A 39 10.10 -12.01 3.65
N THR A 40 10.23 -10.79 4.14
CA THR A 40 9.64 -10.39 5.42
C THR A 40 8.12 -10.40 5.39
N PHE A 41 7.50 -10.10 4.24
CA PHE A 41 6.06 -10.25 4.05
C PHE A 41 5.62 -11.71 4.22
N GLU A 42 6.30 -12.67 3.58
CA GLU A 42 6.00 -14.09 3.73
C GLU A 42 6.24 -14.56 5.18
N GLN A 43 7.30 -14.12 5.83
CA GLN A 43 7.55 -14.41 7.25
C GLN A 43 6.43 -13.89 8.15
N ARG A 44 5.88 -12.71 7.87
CA ARG A 44 4.73 -12.16 8.61
C ARG A 44 3.49 -13.03 8.46
N LYS A 45 3.21 -13.53 7.28
CA LYS A 45 2.10 -14.48 7.06
C LYS A 45 2.31 -15.76 7.87
N GLN A 46 3.51 -16.33 7.85
CA GLN A 46 3.85 -17.51 8.63
C GLN A 46 3.70 -17.27 10.14
N THR A 47 4.07 -16.10 10.64
CA THR A 47 3.88 -15.73 12.05
C THR A 47 2.41 -15.79 12.47
N MET A 48 1.49 -15.33 11.60
CA MET A 48 0.04 -15.42 11.90
C MET A 48 -0.47 -16.87 11.91
N LEU A 49 0.00 -17.71 10.99
CA LEU A 49 -0.32 -19.14 10.97
C LEU A 49 0.20 -19.85 12.22
N GLN A 50 1.45 -19.58 12.60
CA GLN A 50 2.07 -20.11 13.81
C GLN A 50 1.33 -19.66 15.07
N ALA A 51 0.85 -18.43 15.13
CA ALA A 51 0.07 -17.94 16.27
C ALA A 51 -1.21 -18.78 16.48
N ALA A 52 -1.91 -19.12 15.40
CA ALA A 52 -3.07 -20.00 15.49
C ALA A 52 -2.68 -21.42 15.94
N GLN A 53 -1.56 -21.95 15.44
CA GLN A 53 -1.05 -23.26 15.86
C GLN A 53 -0.72 -23.29 17.35
N VAL A 54 -0.03 -22.31 17.89
CA VAL A 54 0.30 -22.20 19.32
C VAL A 54 -0.96 -22.17 20.19
N ILE A 55 -2.02 -21.51 19.72
CA ILE A 55 -3.31 -21.50 20.43
C ILE A 55 -3.92 -22.91 20.43
N ASN A 56 -3.91 -23.60 19.29
CA ASN A 56 -4.43 -24.96 19.19
C ASN A 56 -3.65 -25.97 20.05
N GLU A 57 -2.32 -25.87 20.08
CA GLU A 57 -1.49 -26.71 20.95
C GLU A 57 -1.82 -26.52 22.45
N LYS A 58 -2.15 -25.28 22.84
CA LYS A 58 -2.44 -24.96 24.24
C LYS A 58 -3.88 -25.27 24.66
N TYR A 59 -4.85 -25.06 23.79
CA TYR A 59 -6.28 -25.07 24.13
C TYR A 59 -7.08 -26.18 23.42
N GLY A 60 -6.46 -26.93 22.54
CA GLY A 60 -7.07 -28.01 21.77
C GLY A 60 -7.21 -27.66 20.29
N GLU A 61 -7.15 -28.69 19.44
CA GLU A 61 -7.29 -28.57 17.99
C GLU A 61 -8.62 -27.91 17.60
N GLY A 62 -8.57 -27.00 16.63
CA GLY A 62 -9.75 -26.27 16.14
C GLY A 62 -10.14 -25.03 16.96
N THR A 63 -9.41 -24.71 18.05
CA THR A 63 -9.66 -23.49 18.83
C THR A 63 -9.38 -22.21 18.04
N ALA A 64 -8.37 -22.22 17.17
CA ALA A 64 -8.04 -21.08 16.31
C ALA A 64 -7.79 -21.53 14.87
N THR A 65 -8.34 -20.79 13.92
CA THR A 65 -8.10 -20.98 12.49
C THR A 65 -7.60 -19.67 11.90
N ALA A 66 -6.45 -19.67 11.22
CA ALA A 66 -5.94 -18.53 10.48
C ALA A 66 -6.14 -18.75 8.98
N ILE A 67 -6.85 -17.83 8.33
CA ILE A 67 -7.07 -17.84 6.88
C ILE A 67 -6.29 -16.67 6.30
N VAL A 68 -5.23 -16.96 5.56
CA VAL A 68 -4.37 -15.96 4.89
C VAL A 68 -4.71 -15.90 3.42
N LYS A 69 -4.98 -14.70 2.89
CA LYS A 69 -5.26 -14.45 1.47
C LYS A 69 -4.40 -13.31 0.96
N ASP A 70 -3.68 -13.53 -0.13
CA ASP A 70 -2.92 -12.49 -0.79
C ASP A 70 -3.86 -11.57 -1.59
N GLN A 71 -3.65 -10.27 -1.45
CA GLN A 71 -4.36 -9.26 -2.25
C GLN A 71 -3.51 -8.80 -3.43
N TYR A 72 -2.27 -8.40 -3.17
CA TYR A 72 -1.25 -7.97 -4.14
C TYR A 72 0.10 -7.85 -3.43
N TYR A 73 1.16 -7.82 -4.21
CA TYR A 73 2.53 -7.58 -3.75
C TYR A 73 2.96 -6.13 -4.03
N ASN A 74 4.18 -5.78 -3.61
CA ASN A 74 4.77 -4.48 -3.94
C ASN A 74 4.92 -4.35 -5.46
N MET A 75 4.33 -3.30 -6.05
CA MET A 75 4.35 -3.06 -7.50
C MET A 75 5.74 -2.70 -8.04
N ARG A 76 6.72 -2.41 -7.19
CA ARG A 76 8.08 -2.02 -7.62
C ARG A 76 8.65 -3.00 -8.64
N SER A 77 8.50 -4.31 -8.41
CA SER A 77 8.96 -5.35 -9.33
C SER A 77 8.32 -5.28 -10.74
N GLN A 78 7.16 -4.64 -10.87
CA GLN A 78 6.46 -4.44 -12.14
C GLN A 78 6.87 -3.15 -12.87
N LEU A 79 7.64 -2.29 -12.20
CA LEU A 79 8.09 -0.99 -12.69
C LEU A 79 9.59 -0.97 -13.02
N GLU A 80 10.39 -1.87 -12.43
CA GLU A 80 11.85 -1.88 -12.54
C GLU A 80 12.32 -1.95 -14.00
N ASP A 81 11.68 -2.74 -14.85
CA ASP A 81 11.99 -2.87 -16.27
C ASP A 81 11.42 -1.73 -17.15
N LYS A 82 10.73 -0.77 -16.55
CA LYS A 82 10.02 0.32 -17.24
C LYS A 82 10.28 1.68 -16.60
N PRO A 83 11.56 2.08 -16.44
CA PRO A 83 11.92 3.32 -15.76
C PRO A 83 11.33 4.57 -16.43
N HIS A 84 11.10 4.55 -17.75
CA HIS A 84 10.50 5.67 -18.49
C HIS A 84 9.14 6.11 -17.92
N VAL A 85 8.34 5.18 -17.36
CA VAL A 85 7.03 5.50 -16.77
C VAL A 85 7.19 6.34 -15.52
N THR A 86 8.14 5.97 -14.65
CA THR A 86 8.45 6.72 -13.42
C THR A 86 9.19 8.02 -13.73
N ASP A 87 10.08 8.04 -14.71
CA ASP A 87 10.85 9.23 -15.10
C ASP A 87 9.94 10.32 -15.68
N ILE A 88 8.98 9.94 -16.54
CA ILE A 88 7.97 10.88 -17.06
C ILE A 88 7.15 11.46 -15.90
N ALA A 89 6.71 10.63 -14.96
CA ALA A 89 5.93 11.10 -13.81
C ALA A 89 6.74 12.06 -12.93
N GLN A 90 8.00 11.75 -12.61
CA GLN A 90 8.87 12.60 -11.81
C GLN A 90 9.17 13.94 -12.50
N ARG A 91 9.45 13.92 -13.81
CA ARG A 91 9.63 15.13 -14.60
C ARG A 91 8.36 15.98 -14.59
N ALA A 92 7.21 15.40 -14.85
CA ALA A 92 5.93 16.10 -14.89
C ALA A 92 5.57 16.74 -13.54
N ILE A 93 5.83 16.05 -12.43
CA ILE A 93 5.65 16.57 -11.07
C ILE A 93 6.61 17.73 -10.81
N THR A 94 7.88 17.57 -11.18
CA THR A 94 8.88 18.64 -10.99
C THR A 94 8.52 19.91 -11.76
N GLU A 95 8.03 19.78 -13.00
CA GLU A 95 7.56 20.91 -13.79
C GLU A 95 6.32 21.61 -13.18
N ALA A 96 5.41 20.84 -12.58
CA ALA A 96 4.19 21.39 -11.97
C ALA A 96 4.41 21.98 -10.56
N CYS A 97 5.36 21.42 -9.79
CA CYS A 97 5.52 21.69 -8.36
C CYS A 97 6.85 22.34 -7.98
N GLY A 98 7.85 22.30 -8.87
CA GLY A 98 9.23 22.74 -8.61
C GLY A 98 10.12 21.67 -8.00
N PHE A 99 9.56 20.57 -7.49
CA PHE A 99 10.26 19.43 -6.90
C PHE A 99 9.43 18.16 -6.99
N CYS A 100 10.09 17.00 -6.90
CA CYS A 100 9.44 15.70 -6.78
C CYS A 100 10.10 14.89 -5.66
N HIS A 101 9.28 14.29 -4.79
CA HIS A 101 9.71 13.31 -3.79
C HIS A 101 9.08 11.96 -4.09
N VAL A 102 9.92 10.92 -4.20
CA VAL A 102 9.47 9.54 -4.29
C VAL A 102 9.44 8.94 -2.90
N VAL A 103 8.26 8.50 -2.48
CA VAL A 103 8.03 7.97 -1.13
C VAL A 103 7.33 6.61 -1.21
N PRO A 104 7.54 5.71 -0.23
CA PRO A 104 6.82 4.46 -0.19
C PRO A 104 5.34 4.69 0.14
N ILE A 105 4.45 3.93 -0.53
CA ILE A 105 3.04 3.86 -0.18
C ILE A 105 2.84 2.64 0.71
N ARG A 106 2.34 2.85 1.92
CA ARG A 106 2.09 1.80 2.91
C ARG A 106 0.71 1.16 2.80
N GLY A 107 -0.18 1.77 2.02
CA GLY A 107 -1.53 1.28 1.74
C GLY A 107 -1.63 0.52 0.42
N GLY A 108 -2.80 -0.05 0.16
CA GLY A 108 -3.15 -0.62 -1.13
C GLY A 108 -3.56 0.44 -2.14
N THR A 109 -3.25 0.22 -3.40
CA THR A 109 -3.65 1.11 -4.49
C THR A 109 -4.12 0.32 -5.70
N ASP A 110 -5.00 0.92 -6.48
CA ASP A 110 -5.44 0.34 -7.76
C ASP A 110 -4.25 0.22 -8.73
N GLY A 111 -3.29 1.15 -8.65
CA GLY A 111 -2.05 1.10 -9.43
C GLY A 111 -1.24 -0.18 -9.20
N ALA A 112 -1.19 -0.68 -7.96
CA ALA A 112 -0.55 -1.95 -7.66
C ALA A 112 -1.28 -3.11 -8.37
N GLN A 113 -2.62 -3.16 -8.29
CA GLN A 113 -3.40 -4.21 -8.96
C GLN A 113 -3.27 -4.14 -10.48
N LEU A 114 -3.31 -2.95 -11.07
CA LEU A 114 -3.15 -2.74 -12.51
C LEU A 114 -1.76 -3.17 -12.98
N SER A 115 -0.71 -2.85 -12.20
CA SER A 115 0.66 -3.26 -12.51
C SER A 115 0.81 -4.77 -12.60
N PHE A 116 0.22 -5.53 -11.68
CA PHE A 116 0.20 -7.01 -11.74
C PHE A 116 -0.69 -7.59 -12.84
N LYS A 117 -1.56 -6.79 -13.44
CA LYS A 117 -2.33 -7.16 -14.63
C LYS A 117 -1.64 -6.80 -15.95
N GLY A 118 -0.40 -6.31 -15.88
CA GLY A 118 0.42 -5.98 -17.04
C GLY A 118 0.38 -4.51 -17.48
N LEU A 119 -0.29 -3.64 -16.70
CA LEU A 119 -0.27 -2.19 -16.91
C LEU A 119 0.60 -1.51 -15.83
N PRO A 120 1.86 -1.18 -16.08
CA PRO A 120 2.71 -0.48 -15.14
C PRO A 120 2.09 0.86 -14.75
N CYS A 121 1.67 0.99 -13.50
CA CYS A 121 0.86 2.11 -13.04
C CYS A 121 1.40 2.67 -11.72
N PRO A 122 2.45 3.50 -11.74
CA PRO A 122 2.92 4.18 -10.54
C PRO A 122 1.89 5.18 -10.04
N ASN A 123 1.89 5.43 -8.73
CA ASN A 123 0.99 6.41 -8.15
C ASN A 123 1.60 7.80 -8.18
N ILE A 124 0.79 8.80 -8.48
CA ILE A 124 1.13 10.22 -8.36
C ILE A 124 0.30 10.84 -7.24
N PHE A 125 0.72 12.01 -6.75
CA PHE A 125 -0.03 12.71 -5.71
C PHE A 125 -1.38 13.24 -6.23
N ALA A 126 -2.39 13.23 -5.36
CA ALA A 126 -3.69 13.84 -5.60
C ALA A 126 -3.81 15.23 -4.95
N GLY A 127 -2.89 15.57 -4.05
CA GLY A 127 -2.86 16.85 -3.33
C GLY A 127 -3.77 16.91 -2.10
N GLY A 128 -4.44 15.81 -1.77
CA GLY A 128 -5.28 15.73 -0.58
C GLY A 128 -4.48 15.59 0.72
N LEU A 129 -5.15 15.86 1.83
CA LEU A 129 -4.63 15.75 3.18
C LEU A 129 -5.65 15.05 4.08
N ASN A 130 -5.18 14.39 5.13
CA ASN A 130 -6.00 13.64 6.09
C ASN A 130 -6.83 12.53 5.44
N PHE A 131 -6.27 11.83 4.46
CA PHE A 131 -6.92 10.73 3.76
C PHE A 131 -7.56 9.72 4.72
N HIS A 132 -8.77 9.27 4.40
CA HIS A 132 -9.62 8.39 5.20
C HIS A 132 -10.10 8.99 6.53
N GLY A 133 -9.75 10.23 6.82
CA GLY A 133 -10.17 10.93 8.02
C GLY A 133 -11.50 11.69 7.85
N ARG A 134 -12.16 12.01 8.96
CA ARG A 134 -13.39 12.83 8.96
C ARG A 134 -13.15 14.26 8.46
N HIS A 135 -11.91 14.71 8.48
CA HIS A 135 -11.47 16.04 8.05
C HIS A 135 -10.55 15.94 6.82
N GLU A 136 -10.84 15.00 5.93
CA GLU A 136 -10.16 14.91 4.64
C GLU A 136 -10.47 16.13 3.79
N PHE A 137 -9.45 16.72 3.21
CA PHE A 137 -9.59 17.91 2.37
C PHE A 137 -8.50 18.01 1.31
N VAL A 138 -8.73 18.83 0.31
CA VAL A 138 -7.73 19.23 -0.69
C VAL A 138 -7.79 20.74 -0.90
N SER A 139 -6.64 21.40 -0.96
CA SER A 139 -6.60 22.81 -1.32
C SER A 139 -6.74 22.98 -2.84
N ILE A 140 -7.32 24.13 -3.27
CA ILE A 140 -7.44 24.46 -4.70
C ILE A 140 -6.06 24.47 -5.36
N GLN A 141 -5.04 25.00 -4.68
CA GLN A 141 -3.67 25.07 -5.19
C GLN A 141 -3.08 23.66 -5.42
N ASN A 142 -3.29 22.73 -4.50
CA ASN A 142 -2.81 21.36 -4.66
C ASN A 142 -3.58 20.61 -5.76
N MET A 143 -4.89 20.82 -5.85
CA MET A 143 -5.72 20.28 -6.93
C MET A 143 -5.23 20.76 -8.30
N GLN A 144 -4.92 22.04 -8.42
CA GLN A 144 -4.37 22.62 -9.65
C GLN A 144 -3.01 22.00 -10.02
N LYS A 145 -2.11 21.81 -9.04
CA LYS A 145 -0.82 21.14 -9.25
C LYS A 145 -0.97 19.69 -9.70
N ALA A 146 -1.91 18.96 -9.10
CA ALA A 146 -2.20 17.57 -9.50
C ALA A 146 -2.74 17.53 -10.94
N MET A 147 -3.66 18.40 -11.30
CA MET A 147 -4.16 18.55 -12.67
C MET A 147 -3.04 18.86 -13.67
N MET A 148 -2.19 19.85 -13.36
CA MET A 148 -1.06 20.22 -14.22
C MET A 148 -0.06 19.08 -14.38
N THR A 149 0.16 18.28 -13.34
CA THR A 149 1.00 17.09 -13.44
C THR A 149 0.45 16.09 -14.48
N VAL A 150 -0.85 15.84 -14.49
CA VAL A 150 -1.48 14.94 -15.48
C VAL A 150 -1.33 15.50 -16.90
N VAL A 151 -1.56 16.81 -17.09
CA VAL A 151 -1.36 17.49 -18.38
C VAL A 151 0.09 17.36 -18.85
N ASN A 152 1.05 17.58 -17.94
CA ASN A 152 2.47 17.44 -18.26
C ASN A 152 2.85 16.00 -18.63
N ILE A 153 2.31 14.99 -17.93
CA ILE A 153 2.52 13.57 -18.32
C ILE A 153 2.08 13.33 -19.76
N CYS A 154 0.87 13.76 -20.11
CA CYS A 154 0.36 13.60 -21.48
C CYS A 154 1.25 14.31 -22.52
N ARG A 155 1.66 15.56 -22.25
CA ARG A 155 2.55 16.32 -23.12
C ARG A 155 3.91 15.65 -23.28
N ILE A 156 4.58 15.29 -22.17
CA ILE A 156 5.91 14.65 -22.21
C ILE A 156 5.86 13.31 -22.93
N THR A 157 4.79 12.54 -22.71
CA THR A 157 4.62 11.26 -23.41
C THR A 157 4.46 11.46 -24.92
N ALA A 158 3.70 12.47 -25.35
CA ALA A 158 3.53 12.78 -26.76
C ALA A 158 4.81 13.32 -27.43
N GLU A 159 5.67 14.01 -26.68
CA GLU A 159 6.97 14.48 -27.17
C GLU A 159 8.01 13.36 -27.34
N GLN A 160 7.80 12.20 -26.69
CA GLN A 160 8.71 11.04 -26.73
C GLN A 160 8.23 9.91 -27.67
N ALA A 161 7.02 10.01 -28.20
CA ALA A 161 6.43 9.03 -29.11
C ALA A 161 6.90 9.27 -30.54
#